data_0eb19ef766975bf59accc119c21f7f95
#
_entry.id   0eb19ef766975bf59accc119c21f7f95
#
_cell.length_a   1.000
_cell.length_b   1.000
_cell.length_c   1.000
_cell.angle_alpha   90.00
_cell.angle_beta   90.00
_cell.angle_gamma   90.00
#
_symmetry.space_group_name_H-M   'P 1'
#
loop_
_entity.id
_entity.type
_entity.pdbx_description
1 polymer ?
#
loop_
_entity_poly.entity_id
_entity_poly.type
_entity_poly.pdbx_seq_one_letter_code
_entity_poly.pdbx_strand_id
1 'polypeptide(L)'
;VTIITAKRKDGCAMREITKIMKGWEFTGPDGTTTTVDLPHTWNGTDGQDGGNDYYRGKCCYVKLLKKAELGEKPVHYIQFDGVNSSAEVWWNGEKIGSHDGGYSAFRVRIPEISDENILTVYADNSPNDTVYPQVADFTFYGGIYRDVTVIGVDESHFDLEFYGSSGIMIAPKVSGLSAA
;
A
#
# COMPACT_ATOMS: atom_id res chain seq x y z
N VAL A 1 4.63 -15.42 7.40
CA VAL A 1 3.95 -15.09 6.11
C VAL A 1 2.73 -15.97 6.02
N THR A 2 1.53 -15.39 5.98
CA THR A 2 0.29 -16.14 5.79
C THR A 2 -0.17 -15.95 4.36
N ILE A 3 -0.11 -17.02 3.56
CA ILE A 3 -0.62 -17.02 2.19
C ILE A 3 -2.11 -17.40 2.25
N ILE A 4 -2.98 -16.52 1.81
CA ILE A 4 -4.40 -16.77 1.64
C ILE A 4 -4.66 -16.98 0.15
N THR A 5 -5.07 -18.17 -0.22
CA THR A 5 -5.29 -18.54 -1.61
C THR A 5 -6.78 -18.80 -1.86
N ALA A 6 -7.40 -18.05 -2.76
CA ALA A 6 -8.72 -18.38 -3.28
C ALA A 6 -8.57 -19.44 -4.39
N LYS A 7 -9.24 -20.59 -4.27
CA LYS A 7 -9.16 -21.70 -5.24
C LYS A 7 -10.41 -21.79 -6.09
N ARG A 8 -10.22 -22.09 -7.39
CA ARG A 8 -11.29 -22.57 -8.27
C ARG A 8 -11.68 -24.02 -7.89
N LYS A 9 -12.80 -24.51 -8.45
CA LYS A 9 -13.26 -25.91 -8.27
C LYS A 9 -12.24 -26.94 -8.79
N ASP A 10 -11.39 -26.55 -9.73
CA ASP A 10 -10.29 -27.35 -10.28
C ASP A 10 -9.00 -27.35 -9.41
N GLY A 11 -9.03 -26.68 -8.27
CA GLY A 11 -7.89 -26.60 -7.35
C GLY A 11 -6.84 -25.54 -7.72
N CYS A 12 -7.00 -24.82 -8.86
CA CYS A 12 -6.09 -23.76 -9.26
C CYS A 12 -6.35 -22.49 -8.44
N ALA A 13 -5.28 -21.89 -7.90
CA ALA A 13 -5.36 -20.61 -7.20
C ALA A 13 -5.65 -19.48 -8.19
N MET A 14 -6.77 -18.78 -8.01
CA MET A 14 -7.14 -17.63 -8.85
C MET A 14 -6.23 -16.41 -8.57
N ARG A 15 -5.81 -16.28 -7.32
CA ARG A 15 -4.99 -15.15 -6.82
C ARG A 15 -4.16 -15.64 -5.65
N GLU A 16 -2.89 -15.30 -5.62
CA GLU A 16 -2.02 -15.49 -4.47
C GLU A 16 -1.96 -14.18 -3.69
N ILE A 17 -2.07 -14.27 -2.37
CA ILE A 17 -2.10 -13.08 -1.49
C ILE A 17 -1.13 -13.33 -0.35
N THR A 18 -0.10 -12.49 -0.24
CA THR A 18 0.93 -12.55 0.78
C THR A 18 1.02 -11.22 1.52
N LYS A 19 0.77 -11.23 2.83
CA LYS A 19 0.95 -10.04 3.67
C LYS A 19 2.43 -9.85 4.00
N ILE A 20 2.94 -8.65 3.78
CA ILE A 20 4.33 -8.27 4.06
C ILE A 20 4.41 -7.24 5.20
N MET A 21 3.95 -7.64 6.38
CA MET A 21 3.72 -6.76 7.54
C MET A 21 4.92 -6.65 8.49
N LYS A 22 5.93 -7.54 8.37
CA LYS A 22 6.98 -7.69 9.37
C LYS A 22 8.35 -7.25 8.86
N GLY A 23 9.18 -6.68 9.77
CA GLY A 23 10.59 -6.44 9.52
C GLY A 23 10.84 -5.41 8.43
N TRP A 24 10.22 -4.25 8.50
CA TRP A 24 10.52 -3.10 7.67
C TRP A 24 11.58 -2.23 8.32
N GLU A 25 12.53 -1.73 7.56
CA GLU A 25 13.42 -0.67 8.00
C GLU A 25 12.70 0.67 7.83
N PHE A 26 12.57 1.42 8.92
CA PHE A 26 11.96 2.74 8.94
C PHE A 26 13.01 3.78 9.30
N THR A 27 13.16 4.79 8.42
CA THR A 27 13.99 5.96 8.68
C THR A 27 13.10 7.14 9.03
N GLY A 28 13.18 7.58 10.26
CA GLY A 28 12.38 8.65 10.83
C GLY A 28 12.86 10.07 10.48
N PRO A 29 12.21 11.09 11.05
CA PRO A 29 12.52 12.50 10.78
C PRO A 29 13.91 12.94 11.23
N ASP A 30 14.48 12.28 12.22
CA ASP A 30 15.84 12.53 12.73
C ASP A 30 16.93 11.78 11.95
N GLY A 31 16.57 11.04 10.90
CA GLY A 31 17.47 10.20 10.12
C GLY A 31 17.82 8.85 10.77
N THR A 32 17.27 8.57 11.95
CA THR A 32 17.49 7.28 12.61
C THR A 32 16.72 6.18 11.92
N THR A 33 17.40 5.05 11.68
CA THR A 33 16.77 3.85 11.08
C THR A 33 16.51 2.82 12.17
N THR A 34 15.28 2.31 12.21
CA THR A 34 14.83 1.26 13.13
C THR A 34 14.05 0.19 12.38
N THR A 35 13.98 -1.01 12.96
CA THR A 35 13.11 -2.06 12.41
C THR A 35 11.72 -1.95 13.02
N VAL A 36 10.70 -1.92 12.16
CA VAL A 36 9.30 -1.81 12.56
C VAL A 36 8.45 -2.88 11.89
N ASP A 37 7.32 -3.19 12.50
CA ASP A 37 6.25 -3.98 11.92
C ASP A 37 5.10 -3.06 11.52
N LEU A 38 4.40 -3.40 10.45
CA LEU A 38 3.19 -2.70 10.05
C LEU A 38 1.96 -3.29 10.77
N PRO A 39 0.92 -2.50 11.04
CA PRO A 39 0.79 -1.05 10.80
C PRO A 39 1.76 -0.21 11.63
N HIS A 40 2.26 0.88 11.06
CA HIS A 40 3.20 1.77 11.75
C HIS A 40 2.90 3.24 11.46
N THR A 41 3.05 4.07 12.48
CA THR A 41 3.04 5.53 12.39
C THR A 41 4.17 6.11 13.23
N TRP A 42 4.83 7.14 12.73
CA TRP A 42 5.83 7.88 13.52
C TRP A 42 5.21 8.90 14.48
N ASN A 43 3.89 9.15 14.35
CA ASN A 43 3.18 10.09 15.20
C ASN A 43 2.47 9.41 16.40
N GLY A 44 2.79 8.16 16.68
CA GLY A 44 2.07 7.38 17.71
C GLY A 44 2.12 7.95 19.12
N THR A 45 3.14 8.74 19.44
CA THR A 45 3.33 9.40 20.74
C THR A 45 3.27 10.92 20.66
N ASP A 46 3.21 11.49 19.45
CA ASP A 46 3.18 12.93 19.25
C ASP A 46 1.91 13.55 19.85
N GLY A 47 2.06 14.75 20.40
CA GLY A 47 0.93 15.47 21.02
C GLY A 47 0.48 14.91 22.36
N GLN A 48 1.09 13.83 22.86
CA GLN A 48 0.78 13.24 24.17
C GLN A 48 1.76 13.65 25.27
N ASP A 49 2.80 14.36 24.92
CA ASP A 49 3.95 14.70 25.74
C ASP A 49 3.89 16.11 26.37
N GLY A 50 2.71 16.71 26.42
CA GLY A 50 2.49 18.01 27.07
C GLY A 50 2.41 19.20 26.14
N GLY A 51 2.10 18.98 24.85
CA GLY A 51 1.69 20.05 23.95
C GLY A 51 2.64 20.34 22.80
N ASN A 52 3.55 19.46 22.49
CA ASN A 52 4.32 19.56 21.26
C ASN A 52 3.47 19.21 20.06
N ASP A 53 3.66 19.95 18.97
CA ASP A 53 3.09 19.62 17.69
C ASP A 53 3.65 18.28 17.17
N TYR A 54 2.84 17.54 16.43
CA TYR A 54 3.30 16.32 15.79
C TYR A 54 4.08 16.61 14.50
N TYR A 55 5.08 15.78 14.22
CA TYR A 55 5.88 15.90 13.03
C TYR A 55 5.06 15.65 11.76
N ARG A 56 5.12 16.59 10.83
CA ARG A 56 4.57 16.44 9.47
C ARG A 56 5.70 16.56 8.46
N GLY A 57 5.90 15.51 7.68
CA GLY A 57 6.98 15.44 6.72
C GLY A 57 7.12 14.06 6.08
N LYS A 58 8.20 13.91 5.31
CA LYS A 58 8.50 12.71 4.54
C LYS A 58 9.40 11.78 5.34
N CYS A 59 8.99 10.52 5.46
CA CYS A 59 9.78 9.43 6.04
C CYS A 59 9.89 8.25 5.08
N CYS A 60 10.86 7.36 5.32
CA CYS A 60 11.21 6.28 4.42
C CYS A 60 10.99 4.91 5.08
N TYR A 61 10.38 4.00 4.33
CA TYR A 61 10.26 2.58 4.67
C TYR A 61 10.97 1.75 3.61
N VAL A 62 11.75 0.76 4.03
CA VAL A 62 12.45 -0.16 3.13
C VAL A 62 12.14 -1.60 3.54
N LYS A 63 11.84 -2.45 2.56
CA LYS A 63 11.62 -3.87 2.74
C LYS A 63 12.40 -4.68 1.73
N LEU A 64 13.26 -5.57 2.21
CA LEU A 64 13.88 -6.60 1.38
C LEU A 64 12.89 -7.75 1.18
N LEU A 65 12.68 -8.15 -0.06
CA LEU A 65 11.78 -9.21 -0.48
C LEU A 65 12.52 -10.21 -1.37
N LYS A 66 12.50 -11.48 -1.00
CA LYS A 66 13.01 -12.55 -1.85
C LYS A 66 11.94 -13.00 -2.83
N LYS A 67 12.35 -13.40 -4.02
CA LYS A 67 11.44 -13.91 -5.06
C LYS A 67 10.50 -15.01 -4.54
N ALA A 68 11.02 -15.91 -3.71
CA ALA A 68 10.24 -17.00 -3.11
C ALA A 68 9.10 -16.52 -2.17
N GLU A 69 9.15 -15.27 -1.70
CA GLU A 69 8.12 -14.68 -0.84
C GLU A 69 6.98 -14.04 -1.64
N LEU A 70 7.19 -13.83 -2.95
CA LEU A 70 6.23 -13.15 -3.82
C LEU A 70 5.22 -14.11 -4.47
N GLY A 71 5.52 -15.42 -4.48
CA GLY A 71 4.71 -16.43 -5.13
C GLY A 71 5.15 -16.73 -6.56
N GLU A 72 4.40 -17.59 -7.27
CA GLU A 72 4.79 -18.09 -8.60
C GLU A 72 3.98 -17.51 -9.76
N LYS A 73 3.03 -16.63 -9.47
CA LYS A 73 2.20 -16.00 -10.50
C LYS A 73 3.03 -15.12 -11.43
N PRO A 74 2.66 -15.00 -12.73
CA PRO A 74 3.42 -14.21 -13.69
C PRO A 74 3.31 -12.70 -13.50
N VAL A 75 2.23 -12.22 -12.87
CA VAL A 75 1.98 -10.78 -12.66
C VAL A 75 1.78 -10.51 -11.17
N HIS A 76 2.48 -9.50 -10.66
CA HIS A 76 2.43 -9.14 -9.26
C HIS A 76 2.11 -7.66 -9.06
N TYR A 77 1.36 -7.39 -8.01
CA TYR A 77 1.03 -6.06 -7.53
C TYR A 77 1.36 -5.95 -6.04
N ILE A 78 1.72 -4.75 -5.60
CA ILE A 78 1.74 -4.41 -4.18
C ILE A 78 0.51 -3.56 -3.91
N GLN A 79 -0.32 -4.00 -2.95
CA GLN A 79 -1.45 -3.25 -2.45
C GLN A 79 -1.10 -2.64 -1.11
N PHE A 80 -1.37 -1.36 -0.98
CA PHE A 80 -1.37 -0.61 0.26
C PHE A 80 -2.81 -0.28 0.62
N ASP A 81 -3.26 -0.69 1.80
CA ASP A 81 -4.63 -0.40 2.24
C ASP A 81 -4.77 1.01 2.82
N GLY A 82 -3.66 1.67 3.10
CA GLY A 82 -3.60 3.08 3.50
C GLY A 82 -2.20 3.53 3.87
N VAL A 83 -1.77 4.62 3.25
CA VAL A 83 -0.54 5.36 3.55
C VAL A 83 -0.89 6.83 3.67
N ASN A 84 -0.63 7.44 4.80
CA ASN A 84 -1.04 8.84 4.98
C ASN A 84 0.16 9.80 4.88
N SER A 85 0.02 10.86 4.09
CA SER A 85 -1.11 11.24 3.21
C SER A 85 -0.78 10.99 1.75
N SER A 86 0.48 11.09 1.38
CA SER A 86 1.01 10.83 0.04
C SER A 86 2.05 9.72 0.11
N ALA A 87 2.12 8.93 -0.94
CA ALA A 87 3.08 7.84 -1.06
C ALA A 87 3.81 7.87 -2.39
N GLU A 88 5.12 7.59 -2.35
CA GLU A 88 5.91 7.23 -3.52
C GLU A 88 6.43 5.81 -3.33
N VAL A 89 6.23 4.96 -4.31
CA VAL A 89 6.64 3.56 -4.26
C VAL A 89 7.75 3.31 -5.28
N TRP A 90 8.82 2.72 -4.82
CA TRP A 90 10.01 2.43 -5.60
C TRP A 90 10.35 0.94 -5.51
N TRP A 91 10.74 0.36 -6.62
CA TRP A 91 11.13 -1.03 -6.73
C TRP A 91 12.52 -1.12 -7.36
N ASN A 92 13.48 -1.71 -6.63
CA ASN A 92 14.87 -1.84 -7.06
C ASN A 92 15.50 -0.50 -7.55
N GLY A 93 15.11 0.61 -6.91
CA GLY A 93 15.61 1.95 -7.24
C GLY A 93 14.83 2.68 -8.34
N GLU A 94 13.84 2.08 -8.96
CA GLU A 94 12.93 2.72 -9.93
C GLU A 94 11.59 3.08 -9.28
N LYS A 95 11.08 4.29 -9.56
CA LYS A 95 9.75 4.70 -9.12
C LYS A 95 8.69 3.98 -9.94
N ILE A 96 7.89 3.13 -9.27
CA ILE A 96 6.83 2.33 -9.91
C ILE A 96 5.42 2.90 -9.70
N GLY A 97 5.25 3.87 -8.80
CA GLY A 97 3.97 4.51 -8.59
C GLY A 97 3.97 5.55 -7.50
N SER A 98 2.88 6.27 -7.41
CA SER A 98 2.59 7.22 -6.34
C SER A 98 1.09 7.28 -6.09
N HIS A 99 0.71 7.76 -4.89
CA HIS A 99 -0.68 7.90 -4.50
C HIS A 99 -0.84 9.09 -3.57
N ASP A 100 -1.85 9.90 -3.83
CA ASP A 100 -2.30 10.98 -2.96
C ASP A 100 -3.67 10.62 -2.39
N GLY A 101 -3.77 10.58 -1.07
CA GLY A 101 -5.00 10.21 -0.36
C GLY A 101 -4.75 9.19 0.73
N GLY A 102 -4.78 9.64 1.98
CA GLY A 102 -4.39 8.83 3.13
C GLY A 102 -5.31 7.65 3.45
N TYR A 103 -6.54 7.62 2.95
CA TYR A 103 -7.59 6.71 3.42
C TYR A 103 -7.99 5.63 2.41
N SER A 104 -7.63 5.79 1.15
CA SER A 104 -7.96 4.85 0.09
C SER A 104 -6.85 3.83 -0.15
N ALA A 105 -7.25 2.62 -0.48
CA ALA A 105 -6.31 1.60 -0.95
C ALA A 105 -5.84 1.91 -2.37
N PHE A 106 -4.58 1.62 -2.64
CA PHE A 106 -4.02 1.71 -3.98
C PHE A 106 -3.11 0.52 -4.26
N ARG A 107 -2.84 0.29 -5.54
CA ARG A 107 -1.96 -0.77 -6.01
C ARG A 107 -0.95 -0.23 -6.99
N VAL A 108 0.22 -0.85 -6.97
CA VAL A 108 1.28 -0.63 -7.96
C VAL A 108 1.71 -1.96 -8.54
N ARG A 109 1.90 -2.01 -9.85
CA ARG A 109 2.39 -3.21 -10.52
C ARG A 109 3.90 -3.33 -10.34
N ILE A 110 4.37 -4.54 -10.02
CA ILE A 110 5.79 -4.87 -9.98
C ILE A 110 6.25 -5.13 -11.42
N PRO A 111 7.25 -4.38 -11.94
CA PRO A 111 7.66 -4.53 -13.34
C PRO A 111 8.48 -5.80 -13.59
N GLU A 112 9.46 -6.07 -12.74
CA GLU A 112 10.37 -7.21 -12.85
C GLU A 112 10.77 -7.70 -11.46
N ILE A 113 10.93 -9.01 -11.31
CA ILE A 113 11.29 -9.65 -10.05
C ILE A 113 12.63 -10.34 -10.20
N SER A 114 13.60 -9.89 -9.41
CA SER A 114 14.92 -10.51 -9.20
C SER A 114 14.89 -11.49 -8.02
N ASP A 115 15.96 -12.22 -7.79
CA ASP A 115 16.05 -13.14 -6.64
C ASP A 115 15.92 -12.41 -5.29
N GLU A 116 16.49 -11.20 -5.21
CA GLU A 116 16.30 -10.26 -4.09
C GLU A 116 15.84 -8.93 -4.64
N ASN A 117 14.86 -8.33 -3.98
CA ASN A 117 14.22 -7.07 -4.40
C ASN A 117 14.11 -6.12 -3.23
N ILE A 118 14.25 -4.84 -3.53
CA ILE A 118 14.13 -3.76 -2.55
C ILE A 118 12.87 -2.95 -2.87
N LEU A 119 11.92 -3.01 -1.97
CA LEU A 119 10.74 -2.14 -1.97
C LEU A 119 11.03 -0.94 -1.06
N THR A 120 11.03 0.25 -1.64
CA THR A 120 11.15 1.50 -0.89
C THR A 120 9.85 2.30 -0.99
N VAL A 121 9.35 2.76 0.14
CA VAL A 121 8.13 3.57 0.22
C VAL A 121 8.45 4.85 0.98
N TYR A 122 8.27 5.97 0.32
CA TYR A 122 8.26 7.27 0.98
C TYR A 122 6.82 7.61 1.33
N ALA A 123 6.55 7.79 2.61
CA ALA A 123 5.28 8.29 3.12
C ALA A 123 5.45 9.72 3.60
N ASP A 124 4.52 10.59 3.24
CA ASP A 124 4.60 12.03 3.55
C ASP A 124 3.24 12.53 4.05
N ASN A 125 3.20 13.06 5.27
CA ASN A 125 2.02 13.70 5.84
C ASN A 125 2.13 15.23 5.93
N SER A 126 3.03 15.83 5.16
CA SER A 126 3.10 17.28 5.00
C SER A 126 1.77 17.84 4.47
N PRO A 127 1.47 19.13 4.71
CA PRO A 127 0.37 19.80 4.05
C PRO A 127 0.45 19.64 2.53
N ASN A 128 -0.66 19.20 1.92
CA ASN A 128 -0.74 18.93 0.48
C ASN A 128 -2.12 19.36 -0.03
N ASP A 129 -2.15 20.29 -0.97
CA ASP A 129 -3.39 20.89 -1.50
C ASP A 129 -4.27 19.89 -2.27
N THR A 130 -3.75 18.72 -2.62
CA THR A 130 -4.49 17.66 -3.32
C THR A 130 -5.11 16.64 -2.37
N VAL A 131 -4.75 16.67 -1.08
CA VAL A 131 -5.21 15.71 -0.07
C VAL A 131 -6.07 16.38 0.99
N TYR A 132 -7.29 15.93 1.18
CA TYR A 132 -8.22 16.43 2.19
C TYR A 132 -8.51 15.36 3.27
N PRO A 133 -8.84 15.80 4.49
CA PRO A 133 -8.79 17.16 5.02
C PRO A 133 -7.36 17.63 5.33
N GLN A 134 -7.12 18.96 5.32
CA GLN A 134 -5.83 19.57 5.69
C GLN A 134 -5.78 20.00 7.16
N VAL A 135 -6.93 20.32 7.71
CA VAL A 135 -7.11 20.75 9.10
C VAL A 135 -8.33 20.05 9.68
N ALA A 136 -8.19 19.47 10.86
CA ALA A 136 -9.27 18.84 11.63
C ALA A 136 -8.86 18.79 13.11
N ASP A 137 -9.79 18.35 13.96
CA ASP A 137 -9.61 18.16 15.39
C ASP A 137 -9.00 16.78 15.75
N PHE A 138 -8.29 16.18 14.80
CA PHE A 138 -7.56 14.92 14.99
C PHE A 138 -6.17 14.99 14.33
N THR A 139 -5.25 14.15 14.81
CA THR A 139 -3.90 14.03 14.27
C THR A 139 -3.91 13.33 12.92
N PHE A 140 -3.21 13.91 11.94
CA PHE A 140 -2.98 13.30 10.64
C PHE A 140 -1.76 12.37 10.73
N TYR A 141 -1.95 11.20 11.29
CA TYR A 141 -0.91 10.22 11.52
C TYR A 141 -0.23 9.81 10.21
N GLY A 142 1.07 10.13 10.09
CA GLY A 142 1.88 9.74 8.94
C GLY A 142 2.35 8.30 9.02
N GLY A 143 2.53 7.66 7.86
CA GLY A 143 3.10 6.33 7.76
C GLY A 143 2.22 5.30 7.04
N ILE A 144 2.70 4.07 7.04
CA ILE A 144 1.98 2.91 6.50
C ILE A 144 1.13 2.33 7.64
N TYR A 145 -0.05 2.89 7.84
CA TYR A 145 -0.88 2.62 9.01
C TYR A 145 -1.93 1.51 8.81
N ARG A 146 -1.91 0.86 7.64
CA ARG A 146 -2.74 -0.30 7.29
C ARG A 146 -1.89 -1.40 6.65
N ASP A 147 -2.56 -2.47 6.23
CA ASP A 147 -1.91 -3.65 5.66
C ASP A 147 -1.20 -3.35 4.33
N VAL A 148 -0.09 -4.05 4.12
CA VAL A 148 0.59 -4.13 2.83
C VAL A 148 0.61 -5.58 2.36
N THR A 149 0.21 -5.79 1.11
CA THR A 149 -0.03 -7.12 0.56
C THR A 149 0.57 -7.24 -0.84
N VAL A 150 1.28 -8.31 -1.11
CA VAL A 150 1.64 -8.72 -2.47
C VAL A 150 0.49 -9.57 -3.04
N ILE A 151 0.05 -9.24 -4.24
CA ILE A 151 -1.00 -9.95 -4.97
C ILE A 151 -0.39 -10.51 -6.24
N GLY A 152 -0.35 -11.85 -6.34
CA GLY A 152 0.03 -12.57 -7.56
C GLY A 152 -1.20 -12.99 -8.34
N VAL A 153 -1.22 -12.75 -9.66
CA VAL A 153 -2.32 -13.08 -10.57
C VAL A 153 -1.82 -13.68 -11.88
N ASP A 154 -2.71 -14.35 -12.60
CA ASP A 154 -2.43 -14.85 -13.95
C ASP A 154 -2.34 -13.69 -14.95
N GLU A 155 -1.79 -13.93 -16.15
CA GLU A 155 -1.73 -12.93 -17.23
C GLU A 155 -3.13 -12.35 -17.53
N SER A 156 -4.14 -13.21 -17.57
CA SER A 156 -5.53 -12.80 -17.77
C SER A 156 -6.20 -12.63 -16.41
N HIS A 157 -6.39 -11.39 -15.99
CA HIS A 157 -7.03 -11.03 -14.73
C HIS A 157 -7.86 -9.74 -14.89
N PHE A 158 -8.75 -9.48 -13.94
CA PHE A 158 -9.44 -8.19 -13.84
C PHE A 158 -8.45 -7.09 -13.47
N ASP A 159 -8.66 -5.89 -14.02
CA ASP A 159 -7.81 -4.73 -13.78
C ASP A 159 -7.70 -4.44 -12.27
N LEU A 160 -6.49 -4.49 -11.75
CA LEU A 160 -6.18 -4.23 -10.33
C LEU A 160 -5.72 -2.79 -10.09
N GLU A 161 -5.45 -2.01 -11.13
CA GLU A 161 -4.97 -0.63 -11.03
C GLU A 161 -6.11 0.39 -11.01
N PHE A 162 -7.34 -0.01 -11.38
CA PHE A 162 -8.49 0.88 -11.41
C PHE A 162 -8.93 1.29 -9.99
N TYR A 163 -8.40 2.39 -9.51
CA TYR A 163 -8.71 3.01 -8.20
C TYR A 163 -8.67 2.05 -7.01
N GLY A 164 -7.80 1.04 -7.01
CA GLY A 164 -7.75 0.02 -5.95
C GLY A 164 -9.01 -0.85 -5.84
N SER A 165 -9.91 -0.78 -6.82
CA SER A 165 -11.18 -1.51 -6.86
C SER A 165 -11.01 -2.98 -7.25
N SER A 166 -12.12 -3.69 -7.41
CA SER A 166 -12.14 -5.08 -7.93
C SER A 166 -11.86 -5.18 -9.43
N GLY A 167 -11.71 -4.05 -10.14
CA GLY A 167 -11.54 -4.00 -11.60
C GLY A 167 -12.83 -4.25 -12.38
N ILE A 168 -13.98 -4.20 -11.71
CA ILE A 168 -15.30 -4.39 -12.32
C ILE A 168 -16.11 -3.14 -12.11
N MET A 169 -16.57 -2.53 -13.21
CA MET A 169 -17.50 -1.41 -13.17
C MET A 169 -18.86 -1.86 -13.69
N ILE A 170 -19.90 -1.63 -12.91
CA ILE A 170 -21.29 -1.91 -13.30
C ILE A 170 -21.98 -0.59 -13.55
N ALA A 171 -22.41 -0.36 -14.80
CA ALA A 171 -23.17 0.81 -15.20
C ALA A 171 -24.60 0.36 -15.59
N PRO A 172 -25.55 0.32 -14.64
CA PRO A 172 -26.90 -0.12 -14.94
C PRO A 172 -27.64 0.94 -15.79
N LYS A 173 -28.35 0.48 -16.80
CA LYS A 173 -29.26 1.33 -17.60
C LYS A 173 -30.70 0.98 -17.23
N VAL A 174 -31.42 1.95 -16.70
CA VAL A 174 -32.82 1.79 -16.31
C VAL A 174 -33.72 2.49 -17.32
N SER A 175 -34.76 1.79 -17.81
CA SER A 175 -35.77 2.33 -18.71
C SER A 175 -37.16 1.92 -18.20
N GLY A 176 -37.93 2.88 -17.72
CA GLY A 176 -39.23 2.61 -17.07
C GLY A 176 -39.07 1.75 -15.82
N LEU A 177 -39.73 0.59 -15.77
CA LEU A 177 -39.66 -0.38 -14.69
C LEU A 177 -38.66 -1.53 -14.97
N SER A 178 -37.92 -1.47 -16.09
CA SER A 178 -36.94 -2.48 -16.48
C SER A 178 -35.52 -1.95 -16.35
N ALA A 179 -34.60 -2.80 -15.92
CA ALA A 179 -33.16 -2.53 -15.86
C ALA A 179 -32.42 -3.53 -16.76
N ALA A 180 -31.35 -3.11 -17.38
CA ALA A 180 -30.44 -3.93 -18.18
C ALA A 180 -29.00 -3.75 -17.70
#